data_72d451b36d4fbb04281090c6f6f2e528
#
_entry.id   72d451b36d4fbb04281090c6f6f2e528
#
_cell.length_a   1.000
_cell.length_b   1.000
_cell.length_c   1.000
_cell.angle_alpha   90.00
_cell.angle_beta   90.00
_cell.angle_gamma   90.00
#
_symmetry.space_group_name_H-M   'P 1'
#
loop_
_entity.id
_entity.type
_entity.pdbx_description
1 polymer ?
#
loop_
_entity_poly.entity_id
_entity_poly.type
_entity_poly.pdbx_seq_one_letter_code
_entity_poly.pdbx_strand_id
1 'polypeptide(L)'
;MEASGCRIITYGKENAEFSFYDVADIHDLNRGFARQWLDRDLKQIGKNPYAFYFQGGDYGDWISPTDPRFDPEAISQEKLNEIDPELTVANLISARKDQRTIIAALLMRDIVKMFRPVRNKCLGFMIGNHEWSYMKRGGEAFVHNEICRELEVPNMGFSGWCDLYFIYDPEAQGVTMSIGSTVPDKFTARLRCFVHHGMGAANTAGGKINKLKQLVDMVDADLVMMGHVHEQFAKAFLRLSPNENCTEIGQRITMGLITGTYLRTYAQGFTGYGEVRGYSPTTLGATRARYIPQTLSLTVENRADHVGIRGPI
;
A
#
# COMPACT_ATOMS: atom_id res chain seq x y z
N MET A 1 -10.01 -8.79 8.51
CA MET A 1 -10.43 -8.72 7.08
C MET A 1 -11.67 -7.86 7.01
N GLU A 2 -11.63 -6.85 6.18
CA GLU A 2 -12.73 -5.89 6.09
C GLU A 2 -13.36 -5.95 4.69
N ALA A 3 -14.69 -5.86 4.66
CA ALA A 3 -15.44 -5.57 3.44
C ALA A 3 -15.70 -4.06 3.41
N SER A 4 -14.85 -3.32 2.72
CA SER A 4 -14.80 -1.84 2.83
C SER A 4 -15.85 -1.13 1.95
N GLY A 5 -16.86 -1.84 1.48
CA GLY A 5 -17.88 -1.30 0.58
C GLY A 5 -17.37 -1.08 -0.85
N CYS A 6 -18.02 -0.20 -1.56
CA CYS A 6 -17.65 0.12 -2.93
C CYS A 6 -17.14 1.57 -3.06
N ARG A 7 -16.37 1.83 -4.12
CA ARG A 7 -16.00 3.16 -4.58
C ARG A 7 -16.69 3.39 -5.92
N ILE A 8 -17.42 4.47 -6.02
CA ILE A 8 -18.11 4.86 -7.25
C ILE A 8 -17.29 5.98 -7.87
N ILE A 9 -16.76 5.72 -9.06
CA ILE A 9 -15.88 6.64 -9.80
C ILE A 9 -16.62 7.08 -11.06
N THR A 10 -17.02 8.36 -11.09
CA THR A 10 -17.65 8.98 -12.26
C THR A 10 -16.64 9.79 -13.04
N TYR A 11 -16.65 9.67 -14.38
CA TYR A 11 -15.66 10.30 -15.26
C TYR A 11 -16.24 10.61 -16.65
N GLY A 12 -15.74 11.69 -17.30
CA GLY A 12 -16.24 12.18 -18.58
C GLY A 12 -15.35 11.89 -19.79
N LYS A 13 -14.11 11.41 -19.58
CA LYS A 13 -13.19 11.15 -20.70
C LYS A 13 -13.40 9.73 -21.23
N GLU A 14 -13.71 9.62 -22.52
CA GLU A 14 -13.79 8.33 -23.20
C GLU A 14 -12.43 7.59 -23.18
N ASN A 15 -12.49 6.28 -22.98
CA ASN A 15 -11.31 5.41 -22.86
C ASN A 15 -10.27 5.91 -21.85
N ALA A 16 -10.72 6.54 -20.76
CA ALA A 16 -9.86 6.99 -19.69
C ALA A 16 -9.09 5.81 -19.08
N GLU A 17 -7.77 5.95 -18.96
CA GLU A 17 -6.90 5.00 -18.28
C GLU A 17 -6.75 5.42 -16.82
N PHE A 18 -7.26 4.59 -15.92
CA PHE A 18 -7.10 4.75 -14.48
C PHE A 18 -5.82 4.07 -13.98
N SER A 19 -5.18 4.66 -13.00
CA SER A 19 -3.97 4.14 -12.38
C SER A 19 -4.21 3.86 -10.90
N PHE A 20 -3.93 2.64 -10.45
CA PHE A 20 -4.04 2.21 -9.06
C PHE A 20 -2.67 1.86 -8.53
N TYR A 21 -2.25 2.57 -7.49
CA TYR A 21 -0.97 2.37 -6.83
C TYR A 21 -1.18 1.60 -5.52
N ASP A 22 -0.28 0.68 -5.22
CA ASP A 22 -0.16 0.10 -3.88
C ASP A 22 1.04 0.75 -3.18
N VAL A 23 0.76 1.76 -2.36
CA VAL A 23 1.76 2.53 -1.61
C VAL A 23 1.96 1.85 -0.26
N ALA A 24 2.90 0.92 -0.17
CA ALA A 24 3.17 0.12 1.01
C ALA A 24 4.65 0.18 1.43
N ASP A 25 4.94 -0.35 2.60
CA ASP A 25 6.30 -0.58 3.09
C ASP A 25 7.16 0.71 3.08
N ILE A 26 6.60 1.78 3.64
CA ILE A 26 7.24 3.11 3.69
C ILE A 26 8.34 3.13 4.76
N HIS A 27 8.05 2.52 5.92
CA HIS A 27 8.95 2.46 7.06
C HIS A 27 9.46 3.85 7.47
N ASP A 28 8.54 4.82 7.59
CA ASP A 28 8.90 6.14 8.12
C ASP A 28 9.55 6.00 9.50
N LEU A 29 10.50 6.81 9.83
CA LEU A 29 11.49 6.75 10.92
C LEU A 29 12.73 5.89 10.62
N ASN A 30 12.72 4.96 9.68
CA ASN A 30 13.90 4.18 9.36
C ASN A 30 14.94 5.03 8.60
N ARG A 31 16.21 4.93 8.96
CA ARG A 31 17.32 5.62 8.26
C ARG A 31 17.44 5.23 6.79
N GLY A 32 16.97 4.03 6.43
CA GLY A 32 16.90 3.55 5.05
C GLY A 32 15.71 4.10 4.25
N PHE A 33 14.84 4.90 4.85
CA PHE A 33 13.66 5.43 4.17
C PHE A 33 14.02 6.31 2.97
N ALA A 34 13.49 5.95 1.82
CA ALA A 34 13.74 6.62 0.53
C ALA A 34 12.69 7.70 0.25
N ARG A 35 12.64 8.77 1.08
CA ARG A 35 11.66 9.84 1.05
C ARG A 35 11.36 10.38 -0.34
N GLN A 36 12.41 10.63 -1.15
CA GLN A 36 12.25 11.18 -2.50
C GLN A 36 11.41 10.28 -3.44
N TRP A 37 11.42 8.96 -3.21
CA TRP A 37 10.62 8.03 -4.01
C TRP A 37 9.14 8.10 -3.64
N LEU A 38 8.84 8.20 -2.36
CA LEU A 38 7.48 8.40 -1.88
C LEU A 38 6.91 9.74 -2.35
N ASP A 39 7.66 10.82 -2.17
CA ASP A 39 7.24 12.17 -2.58
C ASP A 39 6.95 12.22 -4.08
N ARG A 40 7.75 11.53 -4.91
CA ARG A 40 7.52 11.40 -6.34
C ARG A 40 6.19 10.69 -6.63
N ASP A 41 5.91 9.59 -5.95
CA ASP A 41 4.72 8.80 -6.17
C ASP A 41 3.47 9.53 -5.70
N LEU A 42 3.48 10.11 -4.51
CA LEU A 42 2.38 10.94 -4.00
C LEU A 42 2.11 12.15 -4.89
N LYS A 43 3.18 12.79 -5.41
CA LYS A 43 3.05 13.90 -6.38
C LYS A 43 2.41 13.45 -7.70
N GLN A 44 2.78 12.26 -8.22
CA GLN A 44 2.16 11.71 -9.44
C GLN A 44 0.69 11.40 -9.20
N ILE A 45 0.36 10.74 -8.07
CA ILE A 45 -1.01 10.45 -7.67
C ILE A 45 -1.83 11.74 -7.54
N GLY A 46 -1.28 12.76 -6.86
CA GLY A 46 -1.95 14.04 -6.66
C GLY A 46 -2.24 14.80 -7.96
N LYS A 47 -1.31 14.76 -8.93
CA LYS A 47 -1.42 15.49 -10.20
C LYS A 47 -2.31 14.81 -11.24
N ASN A 48 -2.39 13.48 -11.23
CA ASN A 48 -3.20 12.75 -12.20
C ASN A 48 -4.64 12.58 -11.68
N PRO A 49 -5.67 13.17 -12.33
CA PRO A 49 -7.05 13.01 -11.88
C PRO A 49 -7.55 11.56 -11.92
N TYR A 50 -6.96 10.73 -12.77
CA TYR A 50 -7.29 9.30 -12.94
C TYR A 50 -6.44 8.36 -12.08
N ALA A 51 -5.63 8.89 -11.16
CA ALA A 51 -4.81 8.09 -10.26
C ALA A 51 -5.46 7.98 -8.88
N PHE A 52 -5.45 6.77 -8.32
CA PHE A 52 -5.89 6.42 -6.99
C PHE A 52 -4.87 5.49 -6.34
N TYR A 53 -4.95 5.32 -5.01
CA TYR A 53 -4.03 4.44 -4.32
C TYR A 53 -4.67 3.71 -3.15
N PHE A 54 -4.14 2.53 -2.85
CA PHE A 54 -4.24 1.88 -1.55
C PHE A 54 -2.97 2.19 -0.76
N GLN A 55 -3.09 2.46 0.53
CA GLN A 55 -1.96 2.43 1.44
C GLN A 55 -1.89 1.02 2.03
N GLY A 56 -0.87 0.24 1.62
CA GLY A 56 -0.78 -1.20 1.80
C GLY A 56 -0.16 -1.66 3.14
N GLY A 57 -0.01 -0.78 4.13
CA GLY A 57 0.57 -1.09 5.45
C GLY A 57 2.07 -0.78 5.54
N ASP A 58 2.66 -0.98 6.73
CA ASP A 58 4.04 -0.65 7.10
C ASP A 58 4.40 0.80 6.71
N TYR A 59 3.50 1.74 7.03
CA TYR A 59 3.73 3.16 6.77
C TYR A 59 4.73 3.77 7.76
N GLY A 60 4.84 3.23 8.98
CA GLY A 60 5.81 3.63 9.98
C GLY A 60 6.72 2.49 10.41
N ASP A 61 7.99 2.76 10.66
CA ASP A 61 8.89 1.78 11.28
C ASP A 61 8.74 1.80 12.81
N TRP A 62 7.50 1.62 13.28
CA TRP A 62 7.13 1.77 14.67
C TRP A 62 7.34 0.47 15.45
N ILE A 63 8.60 0.04 15.51
CA ILE A 63 8.96 -1.14 16.26
C ILE A 63 9.13 -0.79 17.75
N SER A 64 8.35 -1.45 18.61
CA SER A 64 8.47 -1.27 20.05
C SER A 64 9.83 -1.73 20.56
N PRO A 65 10.46 -1.05 21.53
CA PRO A 65 11.70 -1.51 22.17
C PRO A 65 11.62 -2.94 22.76
N THR A 66 10.40 -3.46 22.99
CA THR A 66 10.19 -4.83 23.45
C THR A 66 10.08 -5.86 22.31
N ASP A 67 10.11 -5.41 21.05
CA ASP A 67 10.11 -6.30 19.88
C ASP A 67 11.54 -6.79 19.58
N PRO A 68 11.76 -8.10 19.33
CA PRO A 68 13.08 -8.62 18.98
C PRO A 68 13.72 -8.01 17.72
N ARG A 69 12.94 -7.33 16.89
CA ARG A 69 13.41 -6.62 15.68
C ARG A 69 13.84 -5.19 15.95
N PHE A 70 13.65 -4.70 17.19
CA PHE A 70 14.00 -3.32 17.54
C PHE A 70 15.49 -3.11 17.40
N ASP A 71 15.86 -2.13 16.58
CA ASP A 71 17.23 -1.71 16.36
C ASP A 71 17.29 -0.17 16.50
N PRO A 72 17.85 0.35 17.58
CA PRO A 72 17.96 1.79 17.78
C PRO A 72 18.82 2.50 16.74
N GLU A 73 19.80 1.79 16.13
CA GLU A 73 20.64 2.33 15.06
C GLU A 73 19.86 2.50 13.73
N ALA A 74 18.77 1.76 13.55
CA ALA A 74 17.91 1.90 12.40
C ALA A 74 17.01 3.13 12.45
N ILE A 75 16.84 3.77 13.61
CA ILE A 75 15.94 4.91 13.79
C ILE A 75 16.64 6.20 13.33
N SER A 76 15.98 7.00 12.52
CA SER A 76 16.45 8.30 12.07
C SER A 76 16.21 9.37 13.13
N GLN A 77 17.29 9.81 13.80
CA GLN A 77 17.23 10.93 14.74
C GLN A 77 16.83 12.24 14.02
N GLU A 78 17.28 12.43 12.78
CA GLU A 78 16.90 13.59 11.96
C GLU A 78 15.38 13.64 11.77
N LYS A 79 14.78 12.51 11.41
CA LYS A 79 13.33 12.39 11.24
C LYS A 79 12.56 12.60 12.56
N LEU A 80 13.07 12.10 13.68
CA LEU A 80 12.49 12.38 15.00
C LEU A 80 12.48 13.89 15.29
N ASN A 81 13.58 14.58 15.01
CA ASN A 81 13.68 16.01 15.21
C ASN A 81 12.77 16.83 14.27
N GLU A 82 12.45 16.33 13.07
CA GLU A 82 11.43 16.93 12.18
C GLU A 82 10.01 16.82 12.77
N ILE A 83 9.73 15.72 13.48
CA ILE A 83 8.45 15.48 14.14
C ILE A 83 8.32 16.33 15.39
N ASP A 84 9.34 16.31 16.24
CA ASP A 84 9.47 17.11 17.45
C ASP A 84 10.96 17.29 17.81
N PRO A 85 11.47 18.53 17.91
CA PRO A 85 12.90 18.80 18.19
C PRO A 85 13.42 18.19 19.50
N GLU A 86 12.54 17.91 20.45
CA GLU A 86 12.91 17.30 21.74
C GLU A 86 12.85 15.77 21.73
N LEU A 87 12.33 15.18 20.64
CA LEU A 87 12.18 13.74 20.53
C LEU A 87 13.49 13.06 20.11
N THR A 88 13.94 12.13 20.94
CA THR A 88 15.19 11.39 20.70
C THR A 88 14.95 9.88 20.70
N VAL A 89 15.88 9.12 20.11
CA VAL A 89 15.89 7.65 20.20
C VAL A 89 15.89 7.18 21.66
N ALA A 90 16.61 7.88 22.54
CA ALA A 90 16.63 7.58 23.98
C ALA A 90 15.24 7.76 24.62
N ASN A 91 14.46 8.76 24.19
CA ASN A 91 13.07 8.93 24.63
C ASN A 91 12.19 7.75 24.20
N LEU A 92 12.35 7.24 22.96
CA LEU A 92 11.60 6.09 22.49
C LEU A 92 11.87 4.84 23.34
N ILE A 93 13.14 4.62 23.70
CA ILE A 93 13.58 3.45 24.49
C ILE A 93 13.09 3.54 25.93
N SER A 94 13.20 4.70 26.56
CA SER A 94 12.92 4.89 27.99
C SER A 94 11.48 5.31 28.29
N ALA A 95 10.65 5.52 27.29
CA ALA A 95 9.30 6.06 27.43
C ALA A 95 8.42 5.22 28.38
N ARG A 96 7.85 5.86 29.39
CA ARG A 96 6.80 5.33 30.23
C ARG A 96 5.48 5.31 29.46
N LYS A 97 4.46 4.65 29.97
CA LYS A 97 3.17 4.48 29.31
C LYS A 97 2.52 5.78 28.83
N ASP A 98 2.50 6.80 29.69
CA ASP A 98 1.99 8.14 29.38
C ASP A 98 2.78 8.84 28.27
N GLN A 99 4.11 8.77 28.33
CA GLN A 99 5.00 9.30 27.30
C GLN A 99 4.84 8.57 25.96
N ARG A 100 4.65 7.24 25.99
CA ARG A 100 4.40 6.45 24.75
C ARG A 100 3.15 6.91 24.01
N THR A 101 2.08 7.23 24.73
CA THR A 101 0.86 7.77 24.12
C THR A 101 1.11 9.12 23.44
N ILE A 102 1.92 10.00 24.04
CA ILE A 102 2.31 11.29 23.43
C ILE A 102 3.14 11.04 22.16
N ILE A 103 4.15 10.17 22.24
CA ILE A 103 4.99 9.80 21.10
C ILE A 103 4.12 9.21 19.98
N ALA A 104 3.22 8.29 20.29
CA ALA A 104 2.29 7.72 19.32
C ALA A 104 1.45 8.79 18.61
N ALA A 105 0.96 9.79 19.34
CA ALA A 105 0.22 10.91 18.77
C ALA A 105 1.07 11.79 17.83
N LEU A 106 2.36 11.98 18.16
CA LEU A 106 3.29 12.72 17.30
C LEU A 106 3.57 11.95 15.99
N LEU A 107 3.90 10.67 16.09
CA LEU A 107 4.11 9.79 14.92
C LEU A 107 2.87 9.72 14.03
N MET A 108 1.71 9.57 14.64
CA MET A 108 0.42 9.58 13.93
C MET A 108 0.21 10.87 13.14
N ARG A 109 0.47 12.04 13.75
CA ARG A 109 0.33 13.34 13.06
C ARG A 109 1.25 13.48 11.86
N ASP A 110 2.45 12.92 11.93
CA ASP A 110 3.39 12.94 10.80
C ASP A 110 2.86 12.12 9.62
N ILE A 111 2.33 10.92 9.85
CA ILE A 111 1.67 10.11 8.82
C ILE A 111 0.46 10.84 8.23
N VAL A 112 -0.39 11.42 9.08
CA VAL A 112 -1.53 12.21 8.63
C VAL A 112 -1.08 13.39 7.75
N LYS A 113 -0.02 14.12 8.14
CA LYS A 113 0.56 15.21 7.36
C LYS A 113 1.05 14.73 5.99
N MET A 114 1.70 13.56 5.94
CA MET A 114 2.23 12.95 4.71
C MET A 114 1.14 12.64 3.69
N PHE A 115 0.03 12.04 4.11
CA PHE A 115 -1.04 11.59 3.21
C PHE A 115 -2.18 12.61 3.00
N ARG A 116 -2.30 13.64 3.85
CA ARG A 116 -3.36 14.65 3.74
C ARG A 116 -3.51 15.29 2.35
N PRO A 117 -2.42 15.62 1.60
CA PRO A 117 -2.54 16.21 0.26
C PRO A 117 -3.21 15.31 -0.79
N VAL A 118 -3.22 13.99 -0.57
CA VAL A 118 -3.76 12.99 -1.53
C VAL A 118 -4.88 12.14 -0.95
N ARG A 119 -5.39 12.48 0.25
CA ARG A 119 -6.39 11.67 0.97
C ARG A 119 -7.66 11.36 0.15
N ASN A 120 -8.10 12.31 -0.67
CA ASN A 120 -9.28 12.16 -1.53
C ASN A 120 -9.10 11.16 -2.68
N LYS A 121 -7.90 10.62 -2.87
CA LYS A 121 -7.55 9.59 -3.85
C LYS A 121 -7.26 8.24 -3.19
N CYS A 122 -7.38 8.15 -1.87
CA CYS A 122 -7.17 6.93 -1.11
C CYS A 122 -8.39 6.01 -1.22
N LEU A 123 -8.18 4.81 -1.74
CA LEU A 123 -9.20 3.77 -1.83
C LEU A 123 -9.34 2.98 -0.52
N GLY A 124 -8.30 2.95 0.27
CA GLY A 124 -8.27 2.30 1.58
C GLY A 124 -6.90 2.36 2.23
N PHE A 125 -6.88 2.38 3.56
CA PHE A 125 -5.69 2.48 4.39
C PHE A 125 -5.56 1.22 5.25
N MET A 126 -4.40 0.55 5.18
CA MET A 126 -4.19 -0.75 5.78
C MET A 126 -3.20 -0.70 6.93
N ILE A 127 -3.25 -1.72 7.77
CA ILE A 127 -2.28 -1.97 8.83
C ILE A 127 -1.23 -2.94 8.30
N GLY A 128 0.05 -2.63 8.49
CA GLY A 128 1.13 -3.57 8.29
C GLY A 128 1.54 -4.31 9.57
N ASN A 129 2.56 -5.15 9.47
CA ASN A 129 3.03 -5.92 10.63
C ASN A 129 3.84 -5.05 11.62
N HIS A 130 4.38 -3.91 11.21
CA HIS A 130 5.06 -2.97 12.08
C HIS A 130 4.03 -2.25 12.98
N GLU A 131 3.01 -1.64 12.40
CA GLU A 131 1.93 -1.00 13.17
C GLU A 131 1.18 -2.03 14.03
N TRP A 132 0.90 -3.22 13.49
CA TRP A 132 0.25 -4.28 14.25
C TRP A 132 1.06 -4.68 15.48
N SER A 133 2.38 -4.85 15.33
CA SER A 133 3.28 -5.17 16.45
C SER A 133 3.30 -4.03 17.48
N TYR A 134 3.40 -2.78 17.03
CA TYR A 134 3.39 -1.61 17.87
C TYR A 134 2.10 -1.50 18.68
N MET A 135 0.94 -1.59 18.04
CA MET A 135 -0.36 -1.54 18.71
C MET A 135 -0.54 -2.66 19.72
N LYS A 136 -0.15 -3.89 19.36
CA LYS A 136 -0.31 -5.07 20.23
C LYS A 136 0.63 -5.05 21.43
N ARG A 137 1.86 -4.61 21.27
CA ARG A 137 2.90 -4.59 22.31
C ARG A 137 2.92 -3.30 23.11
N GLY A 138 2.68 -2.18 22.44
CA GLY A 138 2.66 -0.86 23.05
C GLY A 138 1.37 -0.51 23.78
N GLY A 139 0.26 -1.20 23.45
CA GLY A 139 -1.07 -0.89 23.98
C GLY A 139 -1.73 0.32 23.31
N GLU A 140 -1.18 0.80 22.20
CA GLU A 140 -1.66 1.98 21.45
C GLU A 140 -2.60 1.56 20.30
N ALA A 141 -3.61 0.74 20.62
CA ALA A 141 -4.52 0.12 19.64
C ALA A 141 -5.34 1.11 18.79
N PHE A 142 -5.43 2.37 19.24
CA PHE A 142 -6.21 3.41 18.57
C PHE A 142 -5.52 4.03 17.37
N VAL A 143 -4.19 3.97 17.27
CA VAL A 143 -3.38 4.78 16.33
C VAL A 143 -3.85 4.66 14.88
N HIS A 144 -4.04 3.45 14.37
CA HIS A 144 -4.45 3.25 12.99
C HIS A 144 -5.86 3.81 12.72
N ASN A 145 -6.81 3.56 13.64
CA ASN A 145 -8.17 4.07 13.53
C ASN A 145 -8.20 5.60 13.50
N GLU A 146 -7.39 6.24 14.34
CA GLU A 146 -7.29 7.69 14.39
C GLU A 146 -6.66 8.28 13.12
N ILE A 147 -5.63 7.64 12.55
CA ILE A 147 -5.07 8.04 11.24
C ILE A 147 -6.17 8.00 10.17
N CYS A 148 -6.91 6.89 10.08
CA CYS A 148 -7.99 6.76 9.11
C CYS A 148 -9.09 7.80 9.33
N ARG A 149 -9.46 8.07 10.59
CA ARG A 149 -10.47 9.07 10.96
C ARG A 149 -10.01 10.49 10.58
N GLU A 150 -8.78 10.86 10.90
CA GLU A 150 -8.24 12.20 10.60
C GLU A 150 -8.02 12.44 9.09
N LEU A 151 -7.70 11.40 8.36
CA LEU A 151 -7.58 11.45 6.89
C LEU A 151 -8.94 11.32 6.20
N GLU A 152 -10.00 10.89 6.91
CA GLU A 152 -11.32 10.58 6.35
C GLU A 152 -11.22 9.50 5.26
N VAL A 153 -10.40 8.47 5.51
CA VAL A 153 -10.16 7.36 4.58
C VAL A 153 -10.67 6.04 5.15
N PRO A 154 -11.09 5.08 4.29
CA PRO A 154 -11.56 3.80 4.78
C PRO A 154 -10.44 2.99 5.44
N ASN A 155 -10.71 2.49 6.65
CA ASN A 155 -9.87 1.51 7.31
C ASN A 155 -10.14 0.13 6.72
N MET A 156 -9.11 -0.51 6.16
CA MET A 156 -9.20 -1.86 5.57
C MET A 156 -8.59 -2.95 6.45
N GLY A 157 -8.14 -2.61 7.66
CA GLY A 157 -7.45 -3.56 8.53
C GLY A 157 -6.16 -4.11 7.90
N PHE A 158 -5.85 -5.38 8.12
CA PHE A 158 -4.67 -6.05 7.56
C PHE A 158 -4.89 -6.58 6.14
N SER A 159 -6.15 -6.78 5.77
CA SER A 159 -6.58 -7.18 4.43
C SER A 159 -8.02 -6.75 4.19
N GLY A 160 -8.33 -6.36 2.97
CA GLY A 160 -9.67 -5.89 2.67
C GLY A 160 -10.06 -6.03 1.20
N TRP A 161 -11.37 -6.03 1.01
CA TRP A 161 -12.02 -6.01 -0.29
C TRP A 161 -12.51 -4.61 -0.62
N CYS A 162 -12.42 -4.24 -1.90
CA CYS A 162 -12.97 -3.01 -2.42
C CYS A 162 -13.45 -3.22 -3.85
N ASP A 163 -14.74 -3.04 -4.11
CA ASP A 163 -15.27 -2.99 -5.47
C ASP A 163 -15.22 -1.55 -5.99
N LEU A 164 -14.60 -1.35 -7.14
CA LEU A 164 -14.55 -0.08 -7.86
C LEU A 164 -15.59 -0.13 -8.99
N TYR A 165 -16.63 0.70 -8.91
CA TYR A 165 -17.63 0.88 -9.94
C TYR A 165 -17.32 2.12 -10.74
N PHE A 166 -17.21 1.97 -12.05
CA PHE A 166 -16.92 3.05 -12.99
C PHE A 166 -18.18 3.47 -13.72
N ILE A 167 -18.49 4.76 -13.70
CA ILE A 167 -19.63 5.35 -14.40
C ILE A 167 -19.07 6.33 -15.42
N TYR A 168 -19.18 5.97 -16.72
CA TYR A 168 -18.88 6.91 -17.78
C TYR A 168 -20.08 7.83 -17.99
N ASP A 169 -19.84 9.13 -17.82
CA ASP A 169 -20.80 10.20 -18.06
C ASP A 169 -20.11 11.27 -18.90
N PRO A 170 -20.42 11.42 -20.20
CA PRO A 170 -19.76 12.36 -21.08
C PRO A 170 -19.92 13.82 -20.64
N GLU A 171 -20.92 14.13 -19.80
CA GLU A 171 -21.13 15.47 -19.24
C GLU A 171 -20.33 15.74 -17.97
N ALA A 172 -19.68 14.72 -17.40
CA ALA A 172 -18.91 14.88 -16.16
C ALA A 172 -17.67 15.76 -16.37
N GLN A 173 -17.54 16.80 -15.53
CA GLN A 173 -16.40 17.74 -15.53
C GLN A 173 -15.24 17.16 -14.73
N GLY A 174 -14.54 16.14 -15.26
CA GLY A 174 -13.38 15.51 -14.60
C GLY A 174 -13.71 14.16 -13.96
N VAL A 175 -13.03 13.84 -12.84
CA VAL A 175 -13.19 12.57 -12.12
C VAL A 175 -13.64 12.85 -10.68
N THR A 176 -14.69 12.19 -10.27
CA THR A 176 -15.14 12.18 -8.88
C THR A 176 -15.13 10.77 -8.31
N MET A 177 -14.87 10.65 -7.02
CA MET A 177 -14.96 9.39 -6.29
C MET A 177 -15.81 9.59 -5.05
N SER A 178 -16.75 8.69 -4.83
CA SER A 178 -17.53 8.59 -3.60
C SER A 178 -17.44 7.19 -3.00
N ILE A 179 -17.63 7.11 -1.69
CA ILE A 179 -17.71 5.84 -0.95
C ILE A 179 -19.19 5.47 -0.85
N GLY A 180 -19.54 4.26 -1.31
CA GLY A 180 -20.90 3.74 -1.26
C GLY A 180 -20.99 2.43 -0.49
N SER A 181 -22.18 2.15 0.04
CA SER A 181 -22.53 0.88 0.66
C SER A 181 -23.36 -0.03 -0.25
N THR A 182 -23.81 0.50 -1.38
CA THR A 182 -24.67 -0.20 -2.33
C THR A 182 -24.09 -0.14 -3.73
N VAL A 183 -24.40 -1.19 -4.51
CA VAL A 183 -24.06 -1.22 -5.94
C VAL A 183 -24.86 -0.15 -6.66
N PRO A 184 -24.25 0.68 -7.53
CA PRO A 184 -25.01 1.64 -8.34
C PRO A 184 -25.91 0.91 -9.35
N ASP A 185 -27.09 1.48 -9.62
CA ASP A 185 -28.05 0.89 -10.55
C ASP A 185 -27.51 0.72 -11.97
N LYS A 186 -26.63 1.63 -12.38
CA LYS A 186 -25.95 1.61 -13.68
C LYS A 186 -24.47 1.90 -13.51
N PHE A 187 -23.63 1.14 -14.19
CA PHE A 187 -22.18 1.36 -14.25
C PHE A 187 -21.61 0.83 -15.57
N THR A 188 -20.49 1.39 -16.00
CA THR A 188 -19.77 0.96 -17.21
C THR A 188 -18.97 -0.31 -16.94
N ALA A 189 -18.31 -0.38 -15.80
CA ALA A 189 -17.47 -1.50 -15.41
C ALA A 189 -17.34 -1.61 -13.89
N ARG A 190 -17.01 -2.82 -13.43
CA ARG A 190 -16.57 -3.10 -12.06
C ARG A 190 -15.17 -3.69 -12.09
N LEU A 191 -14.32 -3.25 -11.16
CA LEU A 191 -13.05 -3.88 -10.86
C LEU A 191 -13.04 -4.27 -9.37
N ARG A 192 -13.03 -5.57 -9.08
CA ARG A 192 -12.94 -6.09 -7.71
C ARG A 192 -11.51 -6.22 -7.28
N CYS A 193 -11.14 -5.45 -6.26
CA CYS A 193 -9.81 -5.45 -5.69
C CYS A 193 -9.79 -6.19 -4.36
N PHE A 194 -8.75 -7.00 -4.14
CA PHE A 194 -8.37 -7.51 -2.84
C PHE A 194 -6.96 -7.04 -2.53
N VAL A 195 -6.79 -6.39 -1.38
CA VAL A 195 -5.49 -5.89 -0.93
C VAL A 195 -5.14 -6.55 0.38
N HIS A 196 -3.91 -7.00 0.52
CA HIS A 196 -3.37 -7.65 1.70
C HIS A 196 -1.98 -7.09 1.96
N HIS A 197 -1.68 -6.69 3.22
CA HIS A 197 -0.33 -6.19 3.53
C HIS A 197 0.76 -7.17 3.10
N GLY A 198 0.52 -8.45 3.26
CA GLY A 198 1.49 -9.51 2.96
C GLY A 198 1.66 -10.46 4.12
N MET A 199 2.45 -11.53 3.92
CA MET A 199 2.63 -12.56 4.92
C MET A 199 3.96 -13.30 4.82
N GLY A 200 4.52 -13.63 5.96
CA GLY A 200 5.67 -14.52 6.11
C GLY A 200 6.98 -13.94 5.58
N ALA A 201 8.07 -14.65 5.77
CA ALA A 201 9.37 -14.31 5.22
C ALA A 201 9.64 -15.15 3.95
N ALA A 202 10.04 -14.50 2.87
CA ALA A 202 10.48 -15.16 1.65
C ALA A 202 11.67 -14.39 1.07
N ASN A 203 12.83 -15.07 1.01
CA ASN A 203 14.08 -14.44 0.55
C ASN A 203 14.36 -14.69 -0.94
N THR A 204 13.56 -15.55 -1.59
CA THR A 204 13.70 -15.86 -3.00
C THR A 204 12.49 -15.37 -3.79
N ALA A 205 12.70 -14.97 -5.04
CA ALA A 205 11.63 -14.53 -5.94
C ALA A 205 10.51 -15.59 -6.04
N GLY A 206 10.86 -16.88 -6.18
CA GLY A 206 9.87 -17.97 -6.21
C GLY A 206 9.03 -18.06 -4.92
N GLY A 207 9.66 -17.87 -3.76
CA GLY A 207 8.96 -17.84 -2.46
C GLY A 207 7.97 -16.68 -2.38
N LYS A 208 8.36 -15.49 -2.82
CA LYS A 208 7.51 -14.29 -2.85
C LYS A 208 6.32 -14.48 -3.79
N ILE A 209 6.57 -15.00 -5.00
CA ILE A 209 5.51 -15.32 -5.98
C ILE A 209 4.51 -16.34 -5.43
N ASN A 210 4.99 -17.36 -4.71
CA ASN A 210 4.12 -18.36 -4.09
C ASN A 210 3.20 -17.73 -3.02
N LYS A 211 3.65 -16.70 -2.28
CA LYS A 211 2.79 -15.97 -1.35
C LYS A 211 1.67 -15.22 -2.06
N LEU A 212 2.00 -14.52 -3.15
CA LEU A 212 0.98 -13.88 -3.99
C LEU A 212 -0.01 -14.90 -4.54
N LYS A 213 0.50 -16.04 -5.07
CA LYS A 213 -0.35 -17.11 -5.60
C LYS A 213 -1.32 -17.65 -4.54
N GLN A 214 -0.87 -17.85 -3.30
CA GLN A 214 -1.75 -18.28 -2.20
C GLN A 214 -2.93 -17.31 -1.99
N LEU A 215 -2.67 -15.99 -2.05
CA LEU A 215 -3.74 -14.99 -1.96
C LEU A 215 -4.69 -15.07 -3.17
N VAL A 216 -4.15 -15.14 -4.38
CA VAL A 216 -4.95 -15.24 -5.62
C VAL A 216 -5.82 -16.50 -5.63
N ASP A 217 -5.33 -17.63 -5.11
CA ASP A 217 -6.10 -18.87 -5.04
C ASP A 217 -7.22 -18.83 -3.97
N MET A 218 -7.03 -18.00 -2.94
CA MET A 218 -7.96 -17.90 -1.81
C MET A 218 -9.16 -16.98 -2.10
N VAL A 219 -9.00 -16.02 -3.00
CA VAL A 219 -9.96 -14.92 -3.18
C VAL A 219 -10.56 -14.88 -4.59
N ASP A 220 -11.77 -14.36 -4.69
CA ASP A 220 -12.45 -14.08 -5.94
C ASP A 220 -12.35 -12.58 -6.27
N ALA A 221 -11.21 -12.18 -6.88
CA ALA A 221 -10.92 -10.81 -7.25
C ALA A 221 -10.37 -10.71 -8.69
N ASP A 222 -10.53 -9.54 -9.31
CA ASP A 222 -9.94 -9.22 -10.60
C ASP A 222 -8.48 -8.73 -10.43
N LEU A 223 -8.22 -8.02 -9.32
CA LEU A 223 -6.92 -7.47 -8.95
C LEU A 223 -6.59 -7.84 -7.49
N VAL A 224 -5.46 -8.51 -7.29
CA VAL A 224 -4.89 -8.83 -5.96
C VAL A 224 -3.58 -8.09 -5.78
N MET A 225 -3.49 -7.28 -4.74
CA MET A 225 -2.30 -6.50 -4.38
C MET A 225 -1.71 -6.99 -3.06
N MET A 226 -0.37 -7.03 -2.99
CA MET A 226 0.35 -7.47 -1.80
C MET A 226 1.63 -6.65 -1.61
N GLY A 227 1.90 -6.18 -0.38
CA GLY A 227 3.17 -5.57 0.07
C GLY A 227 4.08 -6.55 0.80
N HIS A 228 4.81 -6.06 1.83
CA HIS A 228 5.59 -6.78 2.84
C HIS A 228 6.90 -7.42 2.34
N VAL A 229 6.95 -7.93 1.14
CA VAL A 229 8.13 -8.68 0.64
C VAL A 229 9.10 -7.82 -0.18
N HIS A 230 8.83 -6.53 -0.27
CA HIS A 230 9.71 -5.47 -0.80
C HIS A 230 10.28 -5.79 -2.21
N GLU A 231 9.45 -6.30 -3.11
CA GLU A 231 9.83 -6.61 -4.49
C GLU A 231 8.69 -6.29 -5.43
N GLN A 232 8.98 -5.73 -6.59
CA GLN A 232 7.96 -5.51 -7.61
C GLN A 232 7.81 -6.75 -8.47
N PHE A 233 6.58 -7.25 -8.52
CA PHE A 233 6.22 -8.38 -9.36
C PHE A 233 4.77 -8.28 -9.80
N ALA A 234 4.49 -8.68 -11.03
CA ALA A 234 3.13 -8.78 -11.53
C ALA A 234 2.95 -9.99 -12.43
N LYS A 235 1.80 -10.64 -12.32
CA LYS A 235 1.45 -11.80 -13.15
C LYS A 235 -0.05 -11.94 -13.29
N ALA A 236 -0.49 -12.28 -14.51
CA ALA A 236 -1.84 -12.78 -14.75
C ALA A 236 -1.93 -14.27 -14.35
N PHE A 237 -2.86 -14.59 -13.47
CA PHE A 237 -3.19 -15.95 -13.05
C PHE A 237 -4.49 -16.36 -13.77
N LEU A 238 -4.38 -17.42 -14.55
CA LEU A 238 -5.52 -17.93 -15.34
C LEU A 238 -6.15 -19.10 -14.62
N ARG A 239 -7.49 -19.10 -14.61
CA ARG A 239 -8.31 -20.24 -14.17
C ARG A 239 -9.24 -20.64 -15.31
N LEU A 240 -9.42 -21.91 -15.52
CA LEU A 240 -10.45 -22.41 -16.42
C LEU A 240 -11.78 -22.48 -15.67
N SER A 241 -12.81 -21.97 -16.28
CA SER A 241 -14.18 -22.03 -15.74
C SER A 241 -15.15 -22.35 -16.88
N PRO A 242 -16.04 -23.33 -16.72
CA PRO A 242 -17.11 -23.52 -17.67
C PRO A 242 -18.12 -22.36 -17.55
N ASN A 243 -18.92 -22.15 -18.63
CA ASN A 243 -20.12 -21.32 -18.55
C ASN A 243 -21.18 -22.01 -17.65
N GLU A 244 -22.27 -21.31 -17.33
CA GLU A 244 -23.30 -21.81 -16.43
C GLU A 244 -23.89 -23.16 -16.85
N ASN A 245 -23.96 -23.43 -18.16
CA ASN A 245 -24.52 -24.68 -18.73
C ASN A 245 -23.45 -25.76 -18.98
N CYS A 246 -22.20 -25.52 -18.62
CA CYS A 246 -21.06 -26.41 -18.88
C CYS A 246 -20.89 -26.80 -20.36
N THR A 247 -21.28 -25.93 -21.29
CA THR A 247 -21.17 -26.16 -22.75
C THR A 247 -19.91 -25.55 -23.36
N GLU A 248 -19.28 -24.58 -22.66
CA GLU A 248 -18.10 -23.89 -23.12
C GLU A 248 -17.12 -23.69 -21.95
N ILE A 249 -15.83 -23.76 -22.25
CA ILE A 249 -14.78 -23.48 -21.28
C ILE A 249 -14.26 -22.07 -21.53
N GLY A 250 -14.41 -21.20 -20.55
CA GLY A 250 -13.86 -19.86 -20.52
C GLY A 250 -12.58 -19.77 -19.68
N GLN A 251 -11.92 -18.63 -19.76
CA GLN A 251 -10.80 -18.28 -18.92
C GLN A 251 -11.17 -17.10 -18.02
N ARG A 252 -10.94 -17.24 -16.72
CA ARG A 252 -11.00 -16.16 -15.77
C ARG A 252 -9.58 -15.74 -15.42
N ILE A 253 -9.30 -14.45 -15.50
CA ILE A 253 -7.99 -13.88 -15.23
C ILE A 253 -8.08 -13.07 -13.94
N THR A 254 -7.16 -13.34 -13.01
CA THR A 254 -6.89 -12.48 -11.87
C THR A 254 -5.48 -11.89 -12.04
N MET A 255 -5.38 -10.57 -12.04
CA MET A 255 -4.09 -9.90 -12.01
C MET A 255 -3.58 -9.84 -10.57
N GLY A 256 -2.45 -10.50 -10.31
CA GLY A 256 -1.75 -10.41 -9.03
C GLY A 256 -0.53 -9.50 -9.14
N LEU A 257 -0.31 -8.63 -8.16
CA LEU A 257 0.88 -7.83 -8.06
C LEU A 257 1.45 -7.81 -6.63
N ILE A 258 2.77 -7.72 -6.55
CA ILE A 258 3.51 -7.37 -5.36
C ILE A 258 4.06 -5.97 -5.57
N THR A 259 3.89 -5.10 -4.57
CA THR A 259 4.43 -3.74 -4.64
C THR A 259 5.87 -3.69 -4.13
N GLY A 260 6.62 -2.70 -4.60
CA GLY A 260 7.93 -2.39 -4.03
C GLY A 260 7.81 -1.74 -2.65
N THR A 261 8.90 -1.19 -2.20
CA THR A 261 9.02 -0.54 -0.88
C THR A 261 9.59 0.86 -1.02
N TYR A 262 9.55 1.62 0.07
CA TYR A 262 10.31 2.87 0.20
C TYR A 262 11.47 2.73 1.20
N LEU A 263 11.79 1.49 1.60
CA LEU A 263 12.93 1.16 2.46
C LEU A 263 14.09 0.59 1.65
N ARG A 264 15.26 1.21 1.71
CA ARG A 264 16.50 0.64 1.15
C ARG A 264 17.02 -0.47 2.04
N THR A 265 17.26 -1.64 1.48
CA THR A 265 17.95 -2.74 2.18
C THR A 265 19.41 -2.36 2.45
N TYR A 266 20.03 -1.69 1.47
CA TYR A 266 21.43 -1.24 1.53
C TYR A 266 21.46 0.29 1.39
N ALA A 267 21.92 0.98 2.40
CA ALA A 267 22.03 2.43 2.42
C ALA A 267 23.44 2.86 2.88
N GLN A 268 24.02 3.84 2.20
CA GLN A 268 25.34 4.34 2.56
C GLN A 268 25.36 4.92 3.98
N GLY A 269 26.36 4.52 4.78
CA GLY A 269 26.56 5.03 6.15
C GLY A 269 25.61 4.43 7.21
N PHE A 270 24.90 3.38 6.86
CA PHE A 270 24.00 2.67 7.78
C PHE A 270 23.90 1.21 7.39
N THR A 271 24.05 0.30 8.36
CA THR A 271 23.87 -1.15 8.16
C THR A 271 22.52 -1.56 8.74
N GLY A 272 21.56 -1.80 7.85
CA GLY A 272 20.21 -2.19 8.23
C GLY A 272 20.05 -3.69 8.47
N TYR A 273 18.94 -4.07 9.10
CA TYR A 273 18.58 -5.47 9.36
C TYR A 273 18.62 -6.35 8.10
N GLY A 274 18.13 -5.84 6.96
CA GLY A 274 18.12 -6.59 5.70
C GLY A 274 19.52 -6.88 5.16
N GLU A 275 20.46 -5.93 5.32
CA GLU A 275 21.86 -6.11 4.95
C GLU A 275 22.53 -7.18 5.83
N VAL A 276 22.36 -7.11 7.15
CA VAL A 276 22.88 -8.11 8.10
C VAL A 276 22.36 -9.51 7.80
N ARG A 277 21.12 -9.62 7.31
CA ARG A 277 20.50 -10.90 6.94
C ARG A 277 20.80 -11.34 5.51
N GLY A 278 21.53 -10.54 4.73
CA GLY A 278 21.87 -10.85 3.34
C GLY A 278 20.65 -10.87 2.41
N TYR A 279 19.65 -10.02 2.69
CA TYR A 279 18.49 -9.89 1.81
C TYR A 279 18.89 -9.23 0.49
N SER A 280 18.18 -9.56 -0.59
CA SER A 280 18.38 -8.90 -1.87
C SER A 280 18.08 -7.41 -1.78
N PRO A 281 18.75 -6.56 -2.58
CA PRO A 281 18.34 -5.16 -2.72
C PRO A 281 16.85 -5.04 -3.08
N THR A 282 16.18 -4.07 -2.49
CA THR A 282 14.75 -3.86 -2.67
C THR A 282 14.45 -2.99 -3.91
N THR A 283 13.29 -3.21 -4.53
CA THR A 283 12.80 -2.35 -5.61
C THR A 283 12.00 -1.19 -5.02
N LEU A 284 12.50 0.04 -5.23
CA LEU A 284 11.89 1.24 -4.65
C LEU A 284 10.69 1.74 -5.45
N GLY A 285 9.66 2.18 -4.72
CA GLY A 285 8.43 2.78 -5.24
C GLY A 285 7.27 1.80 -5.42
N ALA A 286 6.08 2.34 -5.59
CA ALA A 286 4.85 1.56 -5.76
C ALA A 286 4.74 0.89 -7.12
N THR A 287 4.21 -0.31 -7.17
CA THR A 287 3.71 -0.94 -8.40
C THR A 287 2.39 -0.26 -8.81
N ARG A 288 2.17 -0.15 -10.11
CA ARG A 288 0.99 0.51 -10.68
C ARG A 288 0.20 -0.42 -11.57
N ALA A 289 -1.08 -0.65 -11.24
CA ALA A 289 -2.05 -1.25 -12.14
C ALA A 289 -2.73 -0.16 -12.96
N ARG A 290 -2.99 -0.43 -14.25
CA ARG A 290 -3.71 0.47 -15.17
C ARG A 290 -4.98 -0.23 -15.65
N TYR A 291 -6.08 0.48 -15.63
CA TYR A 291 -7.39 -0.06 -16.00
C TYR A 291 -8.15 0.89 -16.92
N ILE A 292 -8.69 0.36 -18.01
CA ILE A 292 -9.58 1.09 -18.94
C ILE A 292 -10.97 0.47 -18.82
N PRO A 293 -11.93 1.17 -18.19
CA PRO A 293 -13.25 0.59 -17.91
C PRO A 293 -14.04 0.18 -19.15
N GLN A 294 -13.98 0.95 -20.24
CA GLN A 294 -14.75 0.65 -21.45
C GLN A 294 -14.27 -0.60 -22.18
N THR A 295 -13.01 -0.95 -22.07
CA THR A 295 -12.43 -2.14 -22.72
C THR A 295 -12.16 -3.28 -21.75
N LEU A 296 -12.38 -3.06 -20.46
CA LEU A 296 -12.03 -3.98 -19.35
C LEU A 296 -10.54 -4.37 -19.36
N SER A 297 -9.69 -3.54 -19.94
CA SER A 297 -8.26 -3.81 -20.05
C SER A 297 -7.58 -3.51 -18.72
N LEU A 298 -6.91 -4.51 -18.15
CA LEU A 298 -6.12 -4.40 -16.92
C LEU A 298 -4.67 -4.79 -17.22
N THR A 299 -3.74 -3.86 -17.01
CA THR A 299 -2.30 -4.07 -17.16
C THR A 299 -1.56 -3.66 -15.92
N VAL A 300 -0.34 -4.16 -15.71
CA VAL A 300 0.50 -3.75 -14.57
C VAL A 300 1.85 -3.29 -15.09
N GLU A 301 2.33 -2.21 -14.51
CA GLU A 301 3.62 -1.62 -14.80
C GLU A 301 4.54 -1.75 -13.58
N ASN A 302 5.62 -2.51 -13.75
CA ASN A 302 6.72 -2.57 -12.81
C ASN A 302 7.68 -1.41 -13.07
N ARG A 303 8.01 -0.64 -12.05
CA ARG A 303 8.93 0.49 -12.20
C ARG A 303 10.38 0.10 -12.43
N ALA A 304 10.77 -1.10 -12.01
CA ALA A 304 12.08 -1.66 -12.28
C ALA A 304 12.39 -1.70 -13.79
N ASP A 305 11.36 -1.83 -14.63
CA ASP A 305 11.50 -1.87 -16.08
C ASP A 305 11.90 -0.51 -16.70
N HIS A 306 11.76 0.58 -15.91
CA HIS A 306 12.06 1.95 -16.35
C HIS A 306 13.31 2.54 -15.68
N VAL A 307 14.00 1.79 -14.82
CA VAL A 307 15.26 2.24 -14.24
C VAL A 307 16.38 1.91 -15.22
N GLY A 308 17.04 2.92 -15.74
CA GLY A 308 18.25 2.71 -16.52
C GLY A 308 19.26 1.88 -15.71
N ILE A 309 20.05 1.05 -16.40
CA ILE A 309 21.04 0.12 -15.81
C ILE A 309 22.03 0.81 -14.84
N ARG A 310 22.05 2.14 -14.78
CA ARG A 310 22.87 2.97 -13.91
C ARG A 310 22.03 4.08 -13.29
N GLY A 311 21.16 3.74 -12.36
CA GLY A 311 20.50 4.73 -11.50
C GLY A 311 21.39 5.07 -10.29
N PRO A 312 21.26 6.28 -9.70
CA PRO A 312 21.91 6.56 -8.43
C PRO A 312 21.35 5.61 -7.36
N ILE A 313 22.24 5.04 -6.61
CA ILE A 313 21.99 4.17 -5.45
C ILE A 313 21.37 5.01 -4.32
#